data_2bd5d8981240071b678a3673eb553b5b
#
_entry.id   2bd5d8981240071b678a3673eb553b5b
#
_cell.length_a   1.000
_cell.length_b   1.000
_cell.length_c   1.000
_cell.angle_alpha   90.00
_cell.angle_beta   90.00
_cell.angle_gamma   90.00
#
_symmetry.space_group_name_H-M   'P 1'
#
loop_
_entity.id
_entity.type
_entity.pdbx_description
1 polymer ?
#
loop_
_entity_poly.entity_id
_entity_poly.type
_entity_poly.pdbx_seq_one_letter_code
_entity_poly.pdbx_strand_id
1 'polypeptide(L)'
;VALNCNANFKVKIETDFENIHFFPACGDDGISVGAALWVAHMIYGYPRVNYSTQDLCYLGMDYDYQPKNTYEYVAQDLDLALIAEKVSEGEILCWYQGRSELGPRALGNRSFVTDPRYADMKDTLNAKVKFREWFRPFAPVVLNEQKEEWFDMDFESPYMLYTVPCKRPQEIPSVAHIDNSSRVQTLTKDHNPRFYTLIEEFSKITGIPVVMNTSLNVKGEPIVETPEDAMKLFHESDVNLLVINDKMYIKK
;
A
#
# COMPACT_ATOMS: atom_id res chain seq x y z
N VAL A 1 2.69 -14.20 -14.78
CA VAL A 1 3.90 -14.81 -14.19
C VAL A 1 4.56 -13.80 -13.25
N ALA A 2 4.86 -12.59 -13.67
CA ALA A 2 5.61 -11.59 -12.90
C ALA A 2 4.91 -11.09 -11.60
N LEU A 3 3.61 -11.34 -11.43
CA LEU A 3 2.87 -11.11 -10.18
C LEU A 3 3.05 -12.23 -9.14
N ASN A 4 3.81 -13.29 -9.46
CA ASN A 4 4.10 -14.37 -8.51
C ASN A 4 5.30 -14.00 -7.63
N CYS A 5 5.01 -13.44 -6.47
CA CYS A 5 6.01 -12.91 -5.52
C CYS A 5 7.00 -13.98 -5.02
N ASN A 6 6.56 -15.24 -4.89
CA ASN A 6 7.42 -16.35 -4.50
C ASN A 6 8.40 -16.73 -5.63
N ALA A 7 7.91 -16.79 -6.87
CA ALA A 7 8.79 -17.05 -8.02
C ALA A 7 9.80 -15.92 -8.20
N ASN A 8 9.36 -14.67 -8.04
CA ASN A 8 10.24 -13.51 -8.14
C ASN A 8 11.37 -13.54 -7.11
N PHE A 9 11.05 -13.90 -5.88
CA PHE A 9 12.08 -14.05 -4.83
C PHE A 9 13.06 -15.18 -5.15
N LYS A 10 12.56 -16.34 -5.60
CA LYS A 10 13.45 -17.44 -6.03
C LYS A 10 14.39 -17.02 -7.17
N VAL A 11 13.88 -16.31 -8.18
CA VAL A 11 14.72 -15.77 -9.25
C VAL A 11 15.80 -14.85 -8.68
N LYS A 12 15.44 -14.00 -7.69
CA LYS A 12 16.40 -13.06 -7.08
C LYS A 12 17.54 -13.78 -6.34
N ILE A 13 17.25 -14.87 -5.61
CA ILE A 13 18.22 -15.54 -4.74
C ILE A 13 18.90 -16.77 -5.38
N GLU A 14 18.29 -17.38 -6.42
CA GLU A 14 18.76 -18.63 -7.03
C GLU A 14 19.42 -18.42 -8.42
N THR A 15 19.49 -17.17 -8.90
CA THR A 15 20.10 -16.87 -10.21
C THR A 15 21.18 -15.79 -10.10
N ASP A 16 22.08 -15.75 -11.10
CA ASP A 16 23.19 -14.80 -11.18
C ASP A 16 22.78 -13.45 -11.79
N PHE A 17 21.49 -13.13 -11.90
CA PHE A 17 21.05 -11.83 -12.38
C PHE A 17 21.35 -10.75 -11.33
N GLU A 18 22.22 -9.81 -11.67
CA GLU A 18 22.58 -8.67 -10.83
C GLU A 18 21.36 -7.75 -10.59
N ASN A 19 20.60 -7.50 -11.65
CA ASN A 19 19.45 -6.60 -11.62
C ASN A 19 18.19 -7.30 -12.12
N ILE A 20 17.09 -7.14 -11.37
CA ILE A 20 15.76 -7.57 -11.74
C ILE A 20 14.85 -6.34 -11.68
N HIS A 21 14.20 -6.02 -12.78
CA HIS A 21 13.28 -4.89 -12.86
C HIS A 21 11.85 -5.38 -13.01
N PHE A 22 10.95 -4.84 -12.18
CA PHE A 22 9.52 -5.03 -12.31
C PHE A 22 8.84 -3.71 -12.62
N PHE A 23 7.85 -3.76 -13.49
CA PHE A 23 6.91 -2.69 -13.70
C PHE A 23 5.71 -2.88 -12.75
N PRO A 24 5.12 -1.83 -12.16
CA PRO A 24 4.01 -2.00 -11.19
C PRO A 24 2.83 -2.77 -11.77
N ALA A 25 2.47 -2.50 -13.03
CA ALA A 25 1.46 -3.22 -13.80
C ALA A 25 2.10 -4.33 -14.65
N CYS A 26 2.69 -5.33 -14.02
CA CYS A 26 3.38 -6.43 -14.69
C CYS A 26 2.45 -7.61 -15.09
N GLY A 27 1.17 -7.33 -15.27
CA GLY A 27 0.13 -8.21 -15.81
C GLY A 27 -0.41 -7.68 -17.14
N ASP A 28 -1.61 -8.11 -17.51
CA ASP A 28 -2.30 -7.67 -18.74
C ASP A 28 -2.63 -6.17 -18.73
N ASP A 29 -2.80 -5.59 -17.56
CA ASP A 29 -2.98 -4.18 -17.29
C ASP A 29 -1.84 -3.28 -17.79
N GLY A 30 -0.61 -3.79 -17.86
CA GLY A 30 0.56 -3.07 -18.37
C GLY A 30 0.78 -3.17 -19.88
N ILE A 31 0.05 -4.00 -20.61
CA ILE A 31 0.24 -4.21 -22.06
C ILE A 31 0.05 -2.91 -22.83
N SER A 32 -0.94 -2.10 -22.49
CA SER A 32 -1.22 -0.82 -23.14
C SER A 32 -0.06 0.17 -23.01
N VAL A 33 0.54 0.24 -21.84
CA VAL A 33 1.73 1.09 -21.58
C VAL A 33 2.92 0.58 -22.37
N GLY A 34 3.17 -0.74 -22.35
CA GLY A 34 4.23 -1.36 -23.12
C GLY A 34 4.11 -1.12 -24.63
N ALA A 35 2.90 -1.23 -25.18
CA ALA A 35 2.62 -0.95 -26.58
C ALA A 35 2.86 0.53 -26.92
N ALA A 36 2.41 1.46 -26.08
CA ALA A 36 2.64 2.89 -26.28
C ALA A 36 4.14 3.25 -26.26
N LEU A 37 4.88 2.72 -25.29
CA LEU A 37 6.33 2.92 -25.19
C LEU A 37 7.08 2.31 -26.39
N TRP A 38 6.64 1.13 -26.88
CA TRP A 38 7.21 0.53 -28.08
C TRP A 38 7.03 1.43 -29.31
N VAL A 39 5.84 1.95 -29.52
CA VAL A 39 5.55 2.91 -30.63
C VAL A 39 6.40 4.17 -30.47
N ALA A 40 6.46 4.75 -29.29
CA ALA A 40 7.23 5.97 -29.02
C ALA A 40 8.71 5.81 -29.35
N HIS A 41 9.32 4.71 -28.87
CA HIS A 41 10.78 4.50 -29.02
C HIS A 41 11.16 3.85 -30.33
N MET A 42 10.40 2.85 -30.80
CA MET A 42 10.78 2.06 -31.98
C MET A 42 10.25 2.63 -33.30
N ILE A 43 9.10 3.31 -33.28
CA ILE A 43 8.51 3.90 -34.50
C ILE A 43 8.88 5.37 -34.62
N TYR A 44 8.69 6.15 -33.55
CA TYR A 44 8.96 7.59 -33.58
C TYR A 44 10.37 7.98 -33.20
N GLY A 45 11.19 7.03 -32.68
CA GLY A 45 12.59 7.26 -32.33
C GLY A 45 12.77 8.21 -31.15
N TYR A 46 11.78 8.35 -30.26
CA TYR A 46 11.92 9.18 -29.08
C TYR A 46 13.01 8.59 -28.15
N PRO A 47 13.84 9.43 -27.52
CA PRO A 47 14.85 8.96 -26.59
C PRO A 47 14.21 8.29 -25.37
N ARG A 48 14.90 7.29 -24.83
CA ARG A 48 14.47 6.70 -23.54
C ARG A 48 14.70 7.69 -22.41
N VAL A 49 13.73 7.75 -21.50
CA VAL A 49 13.77 8.56 -20.27
C VAL A 49 13.83 7.63 -19.07
N ASN A 50 14.66 7.98 -18.11
CA ASN A 50 14.67 7.28 -16.83
C ASN A 50 13.55 7.85 -15.96
N TYR A 51 12.62 7.00 -15.59
CA TYR A 51 11.52 7.33 -14.69
C TYR A 51 11.86 6.90 -13.25
N SER A 52 11.48 7.72 -12.28
CA SER A 52 11.54 7.32 -10.88
C SER A 52 10.45 6.27 -10.57
N THR A 53 10.57 5.62 -9.43
CA THR A 53 9.53 4.70 -8.93
C THR A 53 8.18 5.42 -8.77
N GLN A 54 8.18 6.67 -8.31
CA GLN A 54 6.98 7.49 -8.18
C GLN A 54 6.33 7.77 -9.54
N ASP A 55 7.12 8.12 -10.56
CA ASP A 55 6.63 8.40 -11.92
C ASP A 55 5.98 7.18 -12.57
N LEU A 56 6.41 5.98 -12.20
CA LEU A 56 5.87 4.73 -12.74
C LEU A 56 4.67 4.19 -11.96
N CYS A 57 4.53 4.57 -10.70
CA CYS A 57 3.54 3.98 -9.80
C CYS A 57 2.21 4.74 -9.80
N TYR A 58 2.23 6.06 -9.60
CA TYR A 58 1.03 6.88 -9.35
C TYR A 58 0.56 7.60 -10.61
N LEU A 59 -0.01 6.85 -11.55
CA LEU A 59 -0.40 7.34 -12.88
C LEU A 59 -1.91 7.52 -13.08
N GLY A 60 -2.73 7.23 -12.06
CA GLY A 60 -4.17 7.46 -12.07
C GLY A 60 -4.55 8.95 -12.16
N MET A 61 -5.82 9.24 -12.09
CA MET A 61 -6.31 10.62 -12.15
C MET A 61 -6.10 11.34 -10.82
N ASP A 62 -5.96 12.66 -10.88
CA ASP A 62 -6.05 13.54 -9.73
C ASP A 62 -7.45 14.14 -9.66
N TYR A 63 -8.00 14.23 -8.44
CA TYR A 63 -9.38 14.66 -8.21
C TYR A 63 -9.40 15.82 -7.23
N ASP A 64 -10.07 16.91 -7.61
CA ASP A 64 -10.43 17.97 -6.67
C ASP A 64 -11.67 17.54 -5.87
N TYR A 65 -11.55 17.52 -4.55
CA TYR A 65 -12.61 17.11 -3.63
C TYR A 65 -12.82 18.14 -2.52
N GLN A 66 -14.03 18.67 -2.47
CA GLN A 66 -14.42 19.63 -1.43
C GLN A 66 -15.14 18.90 -0.29
N PRO A 67 -14.55 18.83 0.90
CA PRO A 67 -15.13 18.13 2.03
C PRO A 67 -16.42 18.81 2.49
N LYS A 68 -17.41 18.00 2.91
CA LYS A 68 -18.64 18.46 3.51
C LYS A 68 -18.77 17.87 4.91
N ASN A 69 -19.01 18.70 5.91
CA ASN A 69 -19.39 18.22 7.23
C ASN A 69 -20.81 17.64 7.19
N THR A 70 -21.01 16.54 7.89
CA THR A 70 -22.32 15.93 8.09
C THR A 70 -22.57 15.67 9.58
N TYR A 71 -23.77 15.17 9.90
CA TYR A 71 -24.08 14.74 11.27
C TYR A 71 -23.32 13.48 11.70
N GLU A 72 -22.80 12.70 10.76
CA GLU A 72 -22.19 11.39 10.98
C GLU A 72 -20.69 11.46 11.23
N TYR A 73 -19.99 12.47 10.69
CA TYR A 73 -18.55 12.63 10.85
C TYR A 73 -18.12 14.10 11.00
N VAL A 74 -16.92 14.27 11.51
CA VAL A 74 -16.25 15.57 11.58
C VAL A 74 -15.10 15.58 10.57
N ALA A 75 -15.09 16.58 9.67
CA ALA A 75 -13.98 16.83 8.77
C ALA A 75 -13.02 17.84 9.41
N GLN A 76 -11.73 17.51 9.43
CA GLN A 76 -10.65 18.32 9.99
C GLN A 76 -9.46 18.37 9.02
N ASP A 77 -8.54 19.30 9.25
CA ASP A 77 -7.26 19.27 8.57
C ASP A 77 -6.47 18.03 8.98
N LEU A 78 -5.70 17.49 8.05
CA LEU A 78 -4.91 16.28 8.28
C LEU A 78 -3.84 16.53 9.35
N ASP A 79 -3.89 15.72 10.38
CA ASP A 79 -2.86 15.59 11.42
C ASP A 79 -2.31 14.16 11.39
N LEU A 80 -1.11 13.99 10.83
CA LEU A 80 -0.47 12.68 10.69
C LEU A 80 -0.09 12.04 12.02
N ALA A 81 0.24 12.85 13.04
CA ALA A 81 0.57 12.33 14.36
C ALA A 81 -0.70 11.76 15.03
N LEU A 82 -1.83 12.48 14.96
CA LEU A 82 -3.12 11.99 15.46
C LEU A 82 -3.59 10.73 14.71
N ILE A 83 -3.41 10.69 13.38
CA ILE A 83 -3.75 9.50 12.58
C ILE A 83 -2.88 8.31 13.00
N ALA A 84 -1.56 8.51 13.18
CA ALA A 84 -0.65 7.46 13.63
C ALA A 84 -1.00 6.95 15.03
N GLU A 85 -1.39 7.84 15.97
CA GLU A 85 -1.88 7.49 17.29
C GLU A 85 -3.11 6.58 17.19
N LYS A 86 -4.14 6.98 16.43
CA LYS A 86 -5.35 6.18 16.24
C LYS A 86 -5.09 4.82 15.61
N VAL A 87 -4.22 4.75 14.61
CA VAL A 87 -3.81 3.48 14.01
C VAL A 87 -3.10 2.61 15.06
N SER A 88 -2.25 3.19 15.91
CA SER A 88 -1.54 2.46 16.97
C SER A 88 -2.46 1.94 18.08
N GLU A 89 -3.66 2.50 18.22
CA GLU A 89 -4.72 2.05 19.12
C GLU A 89 -5.60 0.93 18.50
N GLY A 90 -5.31 0.53 17.25
CA GLY A 90 -6.02 -0.54 16.53
C GLY A 90 -7.14 -0.06 15.62
N GLU A 91 -7.26 1.24 15.37
CA GLU A 91 -8.23 1.75 14.39
C GLU A 91 -7.81 1.38 12.96
N ILE A 92 -8.81 1.12 12.13
CA ILE A 92 -8.61 0.89 10.69
C ILE A 92 -8.70 2.23 9.98
N LEU A 93 -7.67 2.57 9.23
CA LEU A 93 -7.62 3.80 8.43
C LEU A 93 -7.98 3.50 6.96
N CYS A 94 -8.98 4.21 6.43
CA CYS A 94 -9.16 4.40 5.00
C CYS A 94 -8.22 5.52 4.55
N TRP A 95 -7.24 5.20 3.71
CA TRP A 95 -6.22 6.14 3.25
C TRP A 95 -6.35 6.40 1.75
N TYR A 96 -6.71 7.63 1.41
CA TYR A 96 -6.85 8.13 0.04
C TYR A 96 -6.01 9.38 -0.14
N GLN A 97 -5.10 9.39 -1.12
CA GLN A 97 -4.31 10.57 -1.45
C GLN A 97 -3.91 10.59 -2.94
N GLY A 98 -3.80 11.79 -3.50
CA GLY A 98 -3.27 12.03 -4.83
C GLY A 98 -3.80 11.09 -5.90
N ARG A 99 -2.96 10.76 -6.87
CA ARG A 99 -3.26 9.87 -8.00
C ARG A 99 -3.22 8.42 -7.58
N SER A 100 -4.13 7.59 -8.13
CA SER A 100 -4.14 6.15 -7.85
C SER A 100 -2.93 5.43 -8.44
N GLU A 101 -2.64 4.27 -7.89
CA GLU A 101 -1.56 3.40 -8.34
C GLU A 101 -1.89 2.76 -9.69
N LEU A 102 -0.87 2.63 -10.54
CA LEU A 102 -0.93 1.78 -11.72
C LEU A 102 -0.73 0.31 -11.32
N GLY A 103 -1.61 -0.57 -11.80
CA GLY A 103 -1.50 -2.01 -11.55
C GLY A 103 -2.40 -2.53 -10.42
N PRO A 104 -2.27 -3.82 -10.06
CA PRO A 104 -3.25 -4.52 -9.23
C PRO A 104 -3.02 -4.35 -7.72
N ARG A 105 -2.05 -3.53 -7.29
CA ARG A 105 -1.68 -3.37 -5.87
C ARG A 105 -1.96 -1.95 -5.38
N ALA A 106 -2.51 -1.84 -4.18
CA ALA A 106 -2.50 -0.60 -3.44
C ALA A 106 -1.13 -0.40 -2.79
N LEU A 107 -0.49 0.73 -3.05
CA LEU A 107 0.89 1.03 -2.67
C LEU A 107 1.00 2.32 -1.84
N GLY A 108 -0.09 2.70 -1.17
CA GLY A 108 -0.13 3.83 -0.24
C GLY A 108 -0.89 5.05 -0.73
N ASN A 109 -1.67 4.96 -1.83
CA ASN A 109 -2.57 6.02 -2.26
C ASN A 109 -4.05 5.62 -2.22
N ARG A 110 -4.35 4.32 -2.33
CA ARG A 110 -5.71 3.75 -2.22
C ARG A 110 -5.66 2.54 -1.28
N SER A 111 -5.47 2.78 0.02
CA SER A 111 -5.09 1.76 0.99
C SER A 111 -5.99 1.73 2.22
N PHE A 112 -6.25 0.53 2.74
CA PHE A 112 -6.49 0.39 4.18
C PHE A 112 -5.15 0.25 4.89
N VAL A 113 -4.98 0.98 5.98
CA VAL A 113 -3.77 0.95 6.81
C VAL A 113 -4.16 0.58 8.23
N THR A 114 -3.44 -0.35 8.83
CA THR A 114 -3.69 -0.80 10.21
C THR A 114 -2.38 -1.15 10.92
N ASP A 115 -2.48 -1.33 12.22
CA ASP A 115 -1.37 -1.76 13.06
C ASP A 115 -1.10 -3.27 12.88
N PRO A 116 0.10 -3.69 12.49
CA PRO A 116 0.44 -5.09 12.30
C PRO A 116 0.69 -5.86 13.61
N ARG A 117 0.77 -5.19 14.77
CA ARG A 117 1.02 -5.79 16.08
C ARG A 117 -0.17 -6.60 16.61
N TYR A 118 -1.38 -6.24 16.24
CA TYR A 118 -2.60 -6.93 16.67
C TYR A 118 -2.78 -8.23 15.88
N ALA A 119 -2.66 -9.38 16.55
CA ALA A 119 -2.73 -10.69 15.90
C ALA A 119 -4.09 -10.96 15.22
N ASP A 120 -5.17 -10.43 15.78
CA ASP A 120 -6.55 -10.55 15.28
C ASP A 120 -6.94 -9.49 14.23
N MET A 121 -6.06 -8.51 13.95
CA MET A 121 -6.34 -7.47 12.96
C MET A 121 -6.63 -8.05 11.58
N LYS A 122 -5.93 -9.11 11.20
CA LYS A 122 -6.18 -9.83 9.94
C LYS A 122 -7.61 -10.36 9.86
N ASP A 123 -8.11 -10.97 10.94
CA ASP A 123 -9.46 -11.51 11.00
C ASP A 123 -10.49 -10.40 11.06
N THR A 124 -10.23 -9.36 11.85
CA THR A 124 -11.05 -8.16 11.94
C THR A 124 -11.25 -7.51 10.58
N LEU A 125 -10.16 -7.27 9.84
CA LEU A 125 -10.22 -6.63 8.52
C LEU A 125 -10.89 -7.54 7.47
N ASN A 126 -10.64 -8.86 7.52
CA ASN A 126 -11.32 -9.81 6.65
C ASN A 126 -12.82 -9.90 6.93
N ALA A 127 -13.24 -9.84 8.21
CA ALA A 127 -14.65 -9.94 8.60
C ALA A 127 -15.42 -8.65 8.37
N LYS A 128 -14.87 -7.50 8.78
CA LYS A 128 -15.58 -6.20 8.78
C LYS A 128 -15.56 -5.47 7.44
N VAL A 129 -14.52 -5.70 6.63
CA VAL A 129 -14.27 -4.89 5.44
C VAL A 129 -14.11 -5.72 4.18
N LYS A 130 -13.26 -6.75 4.23
CA LYS A 130 -12.91 -7.53 3.03
C LYS A 130 -13.90 -8.64 2.71
N PHE A 131 -14.63 -9.16 3.69
CA PHE A 131 -15.59 -10.28 3.54
C PHE A 131 -15.04 -11.44 2.70
N ARG A 132 -13.77 -11.83 2.96
CA ARG A 132 -13.04 -12.83 2.18
C ARG A 132 -12.50 -13.94 3.08
N GLU A 133 -11.89 -14.95 2.47
CA GLU A 133 -11.36 -16.12 3.17
C GLU A 133 -10.26 -15.70 4.18
N TRP A 134 -10.35 -16.25 5.39
CA TRP A 134 -9.48 -15.93 6.53
C TRP A 134 -7.99 -16.19 6.30
N PHE A 135 -7.65 -17.16 5.40
CA PHE A 135 -6.25 -17.50 5.13
C PHE A 135 -5.53 -16.54 4.19
N ARG A 136 -6.24 -15.60 3.55
CA ARG A 136 -5.59 -14.63 2.64
C ARG A 136 -4.73 -13.64 3.43
N PRO A 137 -3.43 -13.54 3.10
CA PRO A 137 -2.51 -12.66 3.82
C PRO A 137 -2.72 -11.20 3.46
N PHE A 138 -2.23 -10.33 4.35
CA PHE A 138 -2.02 -8.93 4.10
C PHE A 138 -0.52 -8.62 3.93
N ALA A 139 -0.20 -7.43 3.47
CA ALA A 139 1.16 -7.03 3.15
C ALA A 139 1.68 -5.99 4.14
N PRO A 140 2.91 -6.11 4.64
CA PRO A 140 3.57 -5.04 5.37
C PRO A 140 4.11 -3.98 4.40
N VAL A 141 4.10 -2.72 4.87
CA VAL A 141 4.91 -1.63 4.33
C VAL A 141 5.92 -1.26 5.39
N VAL A 142 7.19 -1.24 5.02
CA VAL A 142 8.32 -0.91 5.90
C VAL A 142 9.09 0.29 5.35
N LEU A 143 9.59 1.15 6.23
CA LEU A 143 10.54 2.20 5.84
C LEU A 143 11.82 1.55 5.28
N ASN A 144 12.25 1.99 4.09
CA ASN A 144 13.29 1.30 3.31
C ASN A 144 14.61 1.14 4.07
N GLU A 145 15.01 2.14 4.85
CA GLU A 145 16.23 2.14 5.66
C GLU A 145 16.19 1.16 6.83
N GLN A 146 15.01 0.66 7.21
CA GLN A 146 14.82 -0.28 8.31
C GLN A 146 14.42 -1.69 7.85
N LYS A 147 14.33 -1.93 6.53
CA LYS A 147 13.87 -3.20 5.96
C LYS A 147 14.67 -4.42 6.42
N GLU A 148 16.00 -4.28 6.52
CA GLU A 148 16.90 -5.37 6.88
C GLU A 148 16.78 -5.81 8.35
N GLU A 149 16.28 -4.94 9.21
CA GLU A 149 16.00 -5.27 10.61
C GLU A 149 14.77 -6.17 10.74
N TRP A 150 13.79 -6.00 9.86
CA TRP A 150 12.49 -6.68 9.91
C TRP A 150 12.37 -7.86 8.94
N PHE A 151 13.06 -7.79 7.81
CA PHE A 151 12.95 -8.77 6.73
C PHE A 151 14.33 -9.21 6.23
N ASP A 152 14.42 -10.45 5.78
CA ASP A 152 15.66 -10.99 5.20
C ASP A 152 15.77 -10.56 3.74
N MET A 153 16.12 -9.30 3.55
CA MET A 153 16.29 -8.67 2.23
C MET A 153 17.23 -7.47 2.31
N ASP A 154 18.10 -7.32 1.30
CA ASP A 154 19.04 -6.21 1.11
C ASP A 154 18.67 -5.30 -0.08
N PHE A 155 17.55 -5.59 -0.74
CA PHE A 155 17.08 -4.90 -1.94
C PHE A 155 15.74 -4.17 -1.69
N GLU A 156 15.34 -3.31 -2.63
CA GLU A 156 14.06 -2.61 -2.59
C GLU A 156 12.93 -3.43 -3.21
N SER A 157 11.74 -3.33 -2.62
CA SER A 157 10.50 -3.96 -3.09
C SER A 157 9.35 -2.94 -3.12
N PRO A 158 9.41 -1.91 -3.98
CA PRO A 158 8.43 -0.82 -3.93
C PRO A 158 7.00 -1.25 -4.34
N TYR A 159 6.86 -2.36 -5.07
CA TYR A 159 5.60 -2.79 -5.70
C TYR A 159 4.98 -4.07 -5.10
N MET A 160 5.41 -4.51 -3.91
CA MET A 160 4.92 -5.76 -3.29
C MET A 160 5.10 -7.01 -4.18
N LEU A 161 6.21 -7.11 -4.89
CA LEU A 161 6.45 -8.19 -5.86
C LEU A 161 7.43 -9.27 -5.38
N TYR A 162 7.81 -9.22 -4.11
CA TYR A 162 8.63 -10.24 -3.45
C TYR A 162 7.98 -10.71 -2.15
N THR A 163 8.04 -12.02 -1.92
CA THR A 163 7.74 -12.63 -0.62
C THR A 163 9.06 -13.06 0.01
N VAL A 164 9.40 -12.47 1.14
CA VAL A 164 10.69 -12.65 1.81
C VAL A 164 10.50 -13.14 3.25
N PRO A 165 11.48 -13.82 3.88
CA PRO A 165 11.38 -14.19 5.28
C PRO A 165 11.24 -12.97 6.21
N CYS A 166 10.34 -13.07 7.19
CA CYS A 166 10.17 -12.07 8.24
C CYS A 166 11.06 -12.46 9.44
N LYS A 167 11.91 -11.54 9.91
CA LYS A 167 12.83 -11.78 11.03
C LYS A 167 12.14 -11.67 12.40
N ARG A 168 11.04 -10.91 12.47
CA ARG A 168 10.31 -10.62 13.72
C ARG A 168 8.81 -10.88 13.59
N PRO A 169 8.39 -12.12 13.19
CA PRO A 169 6.98 -12.40 12.90
C PRO A 169 6.07 -12.27 14.14
N GLN A 170 6.62 -12.40 15.35
CA GLN A 170 5.86 -12.26 16.60
C GLN A 170 5.52 -10.80 16.93
N GLU A 171 6.30 -9.84 16.41
CA GLU A 171 6.07 -8.41 16.63
C GLU A 171 5.09 -7.81 15.62
N ILE A 172 4.93 -8.45 14.44
CA ILE A 172 4.01 -8.04 13.38
C ILE A 172 3.17 -9.22 12.87
N PRO A 173 2.46 -9.93 13.77
CA PRO A 173 1.81 -11.21 13.47
C PRO A 173 0.74 -11.14 12.38
N SER A 174 0.06 -10.01 12.21
CA SER A 174 -1.03 -9.89 11.25
C SER A 174 -0.57 -9.76 9.79
N VAL A 175 0.73 -9.52 9.55
CA VAL A 175 1.33 -9.46 8.20
C VAL A 175 2.35 -10.56 7.94
N ALA A 176 2.67 -11.37 8.94
CA ALA A 176 3.45 -12.58 8.78
C ALA A 176 2.57 -13.74 8.29
N HIS A 177 3.03 -14.47 7.28
CA HIS A 177 2.38 -15.68 6.79
C HIS A 177 2.64 -16.86 7.73
N ILE A 178 1.96 -18.01 7.49
CA ILE A 178 2.13 -19.22 8.31
C ILE A 178 3.57 -19.75 8.29
N ASP A 179 4.29 -19.54 7.21
CA ASP A 179 5.69 -19.92 7.03
C ASP A 179 6.68 -18.83 7.48
N ASN A 180 6.20 -17.81 8.20
CA ASN A 180 6.95 -16.63 8.61
C ASN A 180 7.54 -15.81 7.45
N SER A 181 7.01 -15.91 6.27
CA SER A 181 7.29 -14.99 5.16
C SER A 181 6.34 -13.79 5.15
N SER A 182 6.66 -12.76 4.38
CA SER A 182 5.79 -11.61 4.15
C SER A 182 5.98 -11.06 2.74
N ARG A 183 4.89 -10.57 2.13
CA ARG A 183 4.94 -9.88 0.83
C ARG A 183 5.18 -8.39 1.05
N VAL A 184 6.44 -7.99 1.08
CA VAL A 184 6.88 -6.69 1.57
C VAL A 184 6.77 -5.59 0.51
N GLN A 185 6.30 -4.42 0.95
CA GLN A 185 6.55 -3.15 0.29
C GLN A 185 7.62 -2.38 1.06
N THR A 186 8.70 -1.97 0.40
CA THR A 186 9.64 -0.98 0.94
C THR A 186 9.23 0.42 0.49
N LEU A 187 9.34 1.40 1.37
CA LEU A 187 8.93 2.76 1.11
C LEU A 187 10.04 3.74 1.42
N THR A 188 10.45 4.54 0.43
CA THR A 188 11.35 5.68 0.62
C THR A 188 10.55 6.97 0.73
N LYS A 189 11.13 7.99 1.32
CA LYS A 189 10.51 9.31 1.46
C LYS A 189 10.22 9.95 0.09
N ASP A 190 11.14 9.79 -0.86
CA ASP A 190 10.98 10.34 -2.22
C ASP A 190 9.89 9.63 -3.01
N HIS A 191 9.65 8.35 -2.70
CA HIS A 191 8.63 7.55 -3.38
C HIS A 191 7.21 7.99 -3.00
N ASN A 192 6.92 8.19 -1.71
CA ASN A 192 5.63 8.66 -1.22
C ASN A 192 5.80 9.41 0.11
N PRO A 193 6.06 10.72 0.06
CA PRO A 193 6.44 11.51 1.23
C PRO A 193 5.42 11.48 2.37
N ARG A 194 4.13 11.59 2.04
CA ARG A 194 3.05 11.65 3.04
C ARG A 194 2.83 10.31 3.72
N PHE A 195 2.82 9.22 2.95
CA PHE A 195 2.67 7.88 3.51
C PHE A 195 3.90 7.46 4.31
N TYR A 196 5.09 7.85 3.86
CA TYR A 196 6.33 7.70 4.62
C TYR A 196 6.24 8.41 5.97
N THR A 197 5.82 9.68 6.01
CA THR A 197 5.68 10.44 7.25
C THR A 197 4.65 9.80 8.20
N LEU A 198 3.54 9.27 7.69
CA LEU A 198 2.59 8.54 8.52
C LEU A 198 3.24 7.34 9.22
N ILE A 199 4.04 6.54 8.49
CA ILE A 199 4.73 5.38 9.06
C ILE A 199 5.84 5.81 10.03
N GLU A 200 6.52 6.92 9.73
CA GLU A 200 7.51 7.53 10.64
C GLU A 200 6.87 7.97 11.97
N GLU A 201 5.72 8.65 11.94
CA GLU A 201 4.96 9.02 13.15
C GLU A 201 4.47 7.78 13.91
N PHE A 202 3.95 6.77 13.20
CA PHE A 202 3.57 5.50 13.80
C PHE A 202 4.77 4.81 14.48
N SER A 203 5.95 4.83 13.85
CA SER A 203 7.17 4.25 14.40
C SER A 203 7.65 4.97 15.67
N LYS A 204 7.47 6.29 15.77
CA LYS A 204 7.80 7.06 16.99
C LYS A 204 6.96 6.63 18.19
N ILE A 205 5.71 6.26 17.96
CA ILE A 205 4.77 5.82 19.00
C ILE A 205 5.03 4.35 19.39
N THR A 206 5.23 3.49 18.41
CA THR A 206 5.21 2.04 18.58
C THR A 206 6.58 1.39 18.67
N GLY A 207 7.63 2.06 18.18
CA GLY A 207 8.95 1.48 17.94
C GLY A 207 9.02 0.58 16.70
N ILE A 208 7.93 0.47 15.91
CA ILE A 208 7.82 -0.43 14.76
C ILE A 208 7.61 0.37 13.48
N PRO A 209 8.57 0.39 12.55
CA PRO A 209 8.49 1.13 11.28
C PRO A 209 7.73 0.36 10.19
N VAL A 210 6.72 -0.39 10.59
CA VAL A 210 5.94 -1.27 9.73
C VAL A 210 4.46 -1.05 9.97
N VAL A 211 3.68 -0.88 8.90
CA VAL A 211 2.22 -0.91 8.94
C VAL A 211 1.68 -2.02 8.03
N MET A 212 0.46 -2.51 8.32
CA MET A 212 -0.26 -3.36 7.40
C MET A 212 -0.90 -2.50 6.30
N ASN A 213 -0.78 -2.94 5.04
CA ASN A 213 -1.40 -2.31 3.88
C ASN A 213 -2.23 -3.33 3.07
N THR A 214 -3.43 -2.91 2.70
CA THR A 214 -4.25 -3.62 1.72
C THR A 214 -5.07 -2.63 0.90
N SER A 215 -5.55 -3.07 -0.28
CA SER A 215 -6.31 -2.23 -1.21
C SER A 215 -7.57 -1.62 -0.57
N LEU A 216 -7.88 -0.38 -0.89
CA LEU A 216 -9.09 0.32 -0.44
C LEU A 216 -10.27 -0.12 -1.32
N ASN A 217 -10.90 -1.24 -0.97
CA ASN A 217 -12.09 -1.80 -1.62
C ASN A 217 -12.74 -2.85 -0.74
N VAL A 218 -14.01 -3.15 -0.99
CA VAL A 218 -14.72 -4.29 -0.41
C VAL A 218 -14.75 -5.48 -1.37
N LYS A 219 -15.29 -6.61 -0.92
CA LYS A 219 -15.37 -7.84 -1.74
C LYS A 219 -16.18 -7.61 -3.02
N GLY A 220 -15.59 -7.99 -4.15
CA GLY A 220 -16.25 -7.92 -5.47
C GLY A 220 -16.21 -6.55 -6.13
N GLU A 221 -15.68 -5.53 -5.46
CA GLU A 221 -15.48 -4.20 -6.03
C GLU A 221 -14.02 -3.95 -6.43
N PRO A 222 -13.77 -3.10 -7.43
CA PRO A 222 -12.42 -2.63 -7.74
C PRO A 222 -11.87 -1.77 -6.60
N ILE A 223 -10.59 -1.46 -6.65
CA ILE A 223 -9.99 -0.44 -5.78
C ILE A 223 -10.68 0.89 -6.06
N VAL A 224 -11.02 1.65 -5.01
CA VAL A 224 -11.65 2.97 -5.17
C VAL A 224 -10.78 3.87 -6.06
N GLU A 225 -11.41 4.62 -6.94
CA GLU A 225 -10.70 5.57 -7.79
C GLU A 225 -10.95 7.00 -7.34
N THR A 226 -12.21 7.39 -7.13
CA THR A 226 -12.59 8.76 -6.78
C THR A 226 -12.68 8.97 -5.27
N PRO A 227 -12.58 10.23 -4.80
CA PRO A 227 -12.87 10.57 -3.41
C PRO A 227 -14.30 10.19 -2.97
N GLU A 228 -15.26 10.28 -3.89
CA GLU A 228 -16.65 9.88 -3.67
C GLU A 228 -16.77 8.38 -3.41
N ASP A 229 -16.02 7.54 -4.13
CA ASP A 229 -15.96 6.09 -3.87
C ASP A 229 -15.38 5.81 -2.48
N ALA A 230 -14.31 6.53 -2.10
CA ALA A 230 -13.71 6.40 -0.78
C ALA A 230 -14.68 6.81 0.34
N MET A 231 -15.42 7.91 0.14
CA MET A 231 -16.44 8.39 1.07
C MET A 231 -17.61 7.42 1.18
N LYS A 232 -18.08 6.87 0.05
CA LYS A 232 -19.12 5.83 0.03
C LYS A 232 -18.68 4.61 0.83
N LEU A 233 -17.47 4.09 0.57
CA LEU A 233 -16.92 2.96 1.30
C LEU A 233 -16.82 3.24 2.80
N PHE A 234 -16.38 4.44 3.18
CA PHE A 234 -16.31 4.88 4.57
C PHE A 234 -17.69 4.88 5.24
N HIS A 235 -18.74 5.39 4.58
CA HIS A 235 -20.10 5.37 5.09
C HIS A 235 -20.66 3.96 5.27
N GLU A 236 -20.43 3.09 4.28
CA GLU A 236 -21.00 1.74 4.24
C GLU A 236 -20.22 0.71 5.07
N SER A 237 -19.05 1.07 5.62
CA SER A 237 -18.20 0.20 6.43
C SER A 237 -18.23 0.56 7.92
N ASP A 238 -17.80 -0.38 8.77
CA ASP A 238 -17.59 -0.16 10.21
C ASP A 238 -16.23 0.51 10.53
N VAL A 239 -15.65 1.22 9.53
CA VAL A 239 -14.40 1.96 9.71
C VAL A 239 -14.71 3.38 10.18
N ASN A 240 -13.97 3.88 11.18
CA ASN A 240 -14.23 5.17 11.80
C ASN A 240 -13.30 6.29 11.35
N LEU A 241 -12.24 5.95 10.59
CA LEU A 241 -11.18 6.87 10.23
C LEU A 241 -10.95 6.86 8.72
N LEU A 242 -11.07 8.03 8.08
CA LEU A 242 -10.80 8.22 6.65
C LEU A 242 -9.91 9.45 6.47
N VAL A 243 -8.93 9.34 5.60
CA VAL A 243 -8.16 10.47 5.07
C VAL A 243 -8.45 10.60 3.58
N ILE A 244 -8.76 11.82 3.13
CA ILE A 244 -8.80 12.20 1.72
C ILE A 244 -7.88 13.41 1.54
N ASN A 245 -6.74 13.22 0.93
CA ASN A 245 -5.72 14.25 0.70
C ASN A 245 -5.33 14.98 2.01
N ASP A 246 -5.69 16.25 2.14
CA ASP A 246 -5.32 17.11 3.26
C ASP A 246 -6.41 17.17 4.35
N LYS A 247 -7.39 16.30 4.29
CA LYS A 247 -8.49 16.24 5.26
C LYS A 247 -8.61 14.86 5.88
N MET A 248 -8.93 14.83 7.17
CA MET A 248 -9.31 13.61 7.88
C MET A 248 -10.78 13.68 8.31
N TYR A 249 -11.44 12.52 8.34
CA TYR A 249 -12.84 12.34 8.68
C TYR A 249 -12.93 11.28 9.76
N ILE A 250 -13.57 11.63 10.87
CA ILE A 250 -13.75 10.74 12.03
C ILE A 250 -15.25 10.59 12.26
N LYS A 251 -15.78 9.36 12.29
CA LYS A 251 -17.17 9.08 12.68
C LYS A 251 -17.40 9.47 14.13
N LYS A 252 -18.63 9.95 14.41
CA LYS A 252 -19.05 10.38 15.76
C LYS A 252 -19.57 9.19 16.57
#